data_0e57acae3abebd30d50d144bcb1551bf
#
_entry.id   0e57acae3abebd30d50d144bcb1551bf
#
_cell.length_a   1.000
_cell.length_b   1.000
_cell.length_c   1.000
_cell.angle_alpha   90.00
_cell.angle_beta   90.00
_cell.angle_gamma   90.00
#
_symmetry.space_group_name_H-M   'P 1'
#
loop_
_entity.id
_entity.type
_entity.pdbx_description
1 polymer ?
#
loop_
_entity_poly.entity_id
_entity_poly.type
_entity_poly.pdbx_seq_one_letter_code
_entity_poly.pdbx_strand_id
1 'polypeptide(L)'
;MKNIINKNLLSFRDELHARPYIKLGNNLRTFHFAYLIKENDEKKAWKHLNQFLINEGYDGLPSENFKYWVAENSDLIIRYECHTEFISLTLIYPNKIDIKNNILSNLFDIDFLNELPLNFLKNFPGQHFLSTWIEMTPNSHDFKPIDIEKYFYHDNFAGSNVAEDGANIFMSFKSDVTDFLNSGFRRVLIQNKNLRTRRTGRLLQRIVELETYQVLSLLGLPEVRKETSNLSELEKKITEITKSVSKNAKLNLINKSKQSPNYQSELNQLSYVVAKIEEIASSSNYRLSATSAYYKLVEQRVKDLREERLESFQTNNEFLSRRLQPAIRTCEAFSRRLETLAVRAQRADNLVRTQIEMRIQIQNKNLLESMNLRARAQLRLQETVESLSIIAITYYVVGLLGTLVNPINFDDMVFSKEVFLAFCVPIILVLVWFIAKLVRKKIKI
;
A
#
# COMPACT_ATOMS: atom_id res chain seq x y z
N MET A 1 -3.81 15.58 34.66
CA MET A 1 -4.70 15.07 33.59
C MET A 1 -5.80 16.06 33.14
N LYS A 2 -6.54 16.75 34.00
CA LYS A 2 -7.59 17.72 33.58
C LYS A 2 -7.10 18.85 32.66
N ASN A 3 -5.87 19.39 32.85
CA ASN A 3 -5.37 20.50 32.01
C ASN A 3 -4.86 20.10 30.63
N ILE A 4 -4.50 18.81 30.40
CA ILE A 4 -4.02 18.32 29.10
C ILE A 4 -5.21 18.07 28.17
N ILE A 5 -6.31 17.54 28.70
CA ILE A 5 -7.55 17.30 27.94
C ILE A 5 -8.16 18.63 27.47
N ASN A 6 -8.14 19.68 28.30
CA ASN A 6 -8.65 20.99 27.90
C ASN A 6 -7.83 21.68 26.79
N LYS A 7 -6.50 21.56 26.78
CA LYS A 7 -5.66 22.13 25.72
C LYS A 7 -5.89 21.42 24.37
N ASN A 8 -6.02 20.10 24.37
CA ASN A 8 -6.31 19.33 23.15
C ASN A 8 -7.71 19.61 22.60
N LEU A 9 -8.71 19.77 23.47
CA LEU A 9 -10.08 20.11 23.04
C LEU A 9 -10.16 21.52 22.43
N LEU A 10 -9.41 22.48 22.96
CA LEU A 10 -9.32 23.83 22.37
C LEU A 10 -8.64 23.80 21.01
N SER A 11 -7.57 23.01 20.85
CA SER A 11 -6.88 22.85 19.55
C SER A 11 -7.77 22.23 18.48
N PHE A 12 -8.64 21.25 18.81
CA PHE A 12 -9.63 20.71 17.86
C PHE A 12 -10.70 21.72 17.47
N ARG A 13 -11.12 22.57 18.40
CA ARG A 13 -12.07 23.64 18.11
C ARG A 13 -11.46 24.70 17.19
N ASP A 14 -10.19 25.02 17.41
CA ASP A 14 -9.44 25.97 16.59
C ASP A 14 -9.23 25.44 15.18
N GLU A 15 -9.05 24.12 14.98
CA GLU A 15 -8.95 23.49 13.67
C GLU A 15 -10.22 23.63 12.82
N LEU A 16 -11.42 23.61 13.42
CA LEU A 16 -12.71 23.85 12.72
C LEU A 16 -12.83 25.28 12.18
N HIS A 17 -12.13 26.24 12.79
CA HIS A 17 -12.14 27.65 12.40
C HIS A 17 -10.86 28.11 11.72
N ALA A 18 -9.91 27.17 11.46
CA ALA A 18 -8.55 27.49 11.05
C ALA A 18 -8.42 28.23 9.71
N ARG A 19 -9.43 28.16 8.82
CA ARG A 19 -9.35 28.70 7.45
C ARG A 19 -10.60 29.50 7.05
N PRO A 20 -10.84 30.68 7.63
CA PRO A 20 -11.99 31.48 7.27
C PRO A 20 -11.87 32.02 5.83
N TYR A 21 -13.01 32.23 5.16
CA TYR A 21 -13.03 32.91 3.89
C TYR A 21 -12.82 34.43 4.08
N ILE A 22 -12.15 35.05 3.09
CA ILE A 22 -11.92 36.50 3.06
C ILE A 22 -13.17 37.19 2.46
N LYS A 23 -13.52 38.36 2.96
CA LYS A 23 -14.57 39.18 2.36
C LYS A 23 -13.99 39.91 1.14
N LEU A 24 -14.50 39.66 -0.05
CA LEU A 24 -13.95 40.19 -1.31
C LEU A 24 -14.95 40.96 -2.09
N GLY A 25 -14.49 41.97 -2.81
CA GLY A 25 -15.26 42.71 -3.79
C GLY A 25 -15.64 41.86 -5.03
N ASN A 26 -16.13 42.51 -6.07
CA ASN A 26 -16.54 41.86 -7.32
C ASN A 26 -15.63 42.19 -8.51
N ASN A 27 -14.54 42.93 -8.29
CA ASN A 27 -13.50 43.23 -9.27
C ASN A 27 -12.15 42.77 -8.69
N LEU A 28 -11.69 41.62 -9.14
CA LEU A 28 -10.49 40.93 -8.54
C LEU A 28 -9.67 40.30 -9.64
N ARG A 29 -8.35 40.48 -9.54
CA ARG A 29 -7.38 39.67 -10.24
C ARG A 29 -6.68 38.77 -9.20
N THR A 30 -6.70 37.46 -9.38
CA THR A 30 -6.20 36.54 -8.37
C THR A 30 -5.27 35.51 -9.00
N PHE A 31 -4.15 35.26 -8.33
CA PHE A 31 -3.20 34.21 -8.70
C PHE A 31 -3.09 33.23 -7.55
N HIS A 32 -3.30 31.98 -7.86
CA HIS A 32 -3.21 30.89 -6.88
C HIS A 32 -2.09 29.92 -7.27
N PHE A 33 -1.19 29.66 -6.32
CA PHE A 33 -0.04 28.78 -6.48
C PHE A 33 -0.09 27.67 -5.45
N ALA A 34 0.29 26.45 -5.83
CA ALA A 34 0.37 25.35 -4.90
C ALA A 34 1.70 24.56 -5.08
N TYR A 35 2.29 24.20 -3.93
CA TYR A 35 3.60 23.55 -3.83
C TYR A 35 3.50 22.30 -2.98
N LEU A 36 3.92 21.14 -3.50
CA LEU A 36 4.09 19.93 -2.71
C LEU A 36 5.27 20.10 -1.75
N ILE A 37 5.08 19.75 -0.50
CA ILE A 37 6.10 19.87 0.55
C ILE A 37 6.58 18.51 1.01
N LYS A 38 7.86 18.47 1.40
CA LYS A 38 8.51 17.35 2.09
C LYS A 38 8.77 17.73 3.55
N GLU A 39 9.22 16.79 4.32
CA GLU A 39 9.66 17.00 5.70
C GLU A 39 10.62 18.19 5.79
N ASN A 40 10.39 19.11 6.73
CA ASN A 40 11.10 20.38 6.92
C ASN A 40 10.86 21.51 5.89
N ASP A 41 10.12 21.29 4.80
CA ASP A 41 9.83 22.38 3.86
C ASP A 41 8.85 23.40 4.45
N GLU A 42 7.97 22.98 5.36
CA GLU A 42 7.05 23.87 6.08
C GLU A 42 7.81 25.02 6.82
N LYS A 43 8.86 24.68 7.55
CA LYS A 43 9.69 25.70 8.26
C LYS A 43 10.43 26.61 7.31
N LYS A 44 10.93 26.08 6.19
CA LYS A 44 11.60 26.89 5.15
C LYS A 44 10.61 27.83 4.50
N ALA A 45 9.40 27.33 4.15
CA ALA A 45 8.34 28.12 3.54
C ALA A 45 7.88 29.25 4.47
N TRP A 46 7.75 28.98 5.77
CA TRP A 46 7.45 29.98 6.76
C TRP A 46 8.51 31.09 6.78
N LYS A 47 9.80 30.75 6.85
CA LYS A 47 10.90 31.73 6.83
C LYS A 47 10.92 32.55 5.56
N HIS A 48 10.74 31.87 4.40
CA HIS A 48 10.73 32.52 3.09
C HIS A 48 9.57 33.52 2.96
N LEU A 49 8.36 33.11 3.38
CA LEU A 49 7.19 33.98 3.39
C LEU A 49 7.37 35.13 4.37
N ASN A 50 7.84 34.88 5.58
CA ASN A 50 8.04 35.93 6.58
C ASN A 50 9.04 37.00 6.12
N GLN A 51 10.14 36.58 5.49
CA GLN A 51 11.12 37.50 4.91
C GLN A 51 10.51 38.35 3.79
N PHE A 52 9.70 37.74 2.93
CA PHE A 52 8.99 38.45 1.88
C PHE A 52 8.01 39.47 2.43
N LEU A 53 7.18 39.09 3.41
CA LEU A 53 6.21 39.99 4.04
C LEU A 53 6.88 41.22 4.67
N ILE A 54 7.97 41.02 5.42
CA ILE A 54 8.73 42.12 6.03
C ILE A 54 9.31 43.07 4.96
N ASN A 55 9.87 42.49 3.88
CA ASN A 55 10.45 43.29 2.80
C ASN A 55 9.42 44.14 2.05
N GLU A 56 8.18 43.62 1.93
CA GLU A 56 7.04 44.34 1.30
C GLU A 56 6.27 45.24 2.28
N GLY A 57 6.75 45.41 3.53
CA GLY A 57 6.16 46.29 4.51
C GLY A 57 4.91 45.76 5.22
N TYR A 58 4.68 44.45 5.18
CA TYR A 58 3.65 43.81 5.98
C TYR A 58 4.15 43.45 7.38
N ASP A 59 3.22 43.26 8.30
CA ASP A 59 3.54 42.63 9.58
C ASP A 59 4.06 41.22 9.38
N GLY A 60 5.14 40.86 10.07
CA GLY A 60 5.70 39.52 10.02
C GLY A 60 4.76 38.47 10.60
N LEU A 61 5.02 37.22 10.28
CA LEU A 61 4.25 36.09 10.78
C LEU A 61 4.47 35.90 12.30
N PRO A 62 3.41 35.65 13.08
CA PRO A 62 3.50 35.66 14.54
C PRO A 62 4.20 34.45 15.16
N SER A 63 4.25 33.30 14.47
CA SER A 63 4.96 32.10 14.95
C SER A 63 5.25 31.11 13.81
N GLU A 64 6.20 30.14 14.04
CA GLU A 64 6.58 29.12 13.06
C GLU A 64 5.50 28.05 12.80
N ASN A 65 4.42 28.00 13.58
CA ASN A 65 3.40 26.93 13.51
C ASN A 65 2.08 27.39 12.90
N PHE A 66 2.05 28.51 12.20
CA PHE A 66 0.82 28.99 11.55
C PHE A 66 0.51 28.20 10.29
N LYS A 67 -0.66 27.56 10.28
CA LYS A 67 -1.19 26.83 9.11
C LYS A 67 -2.04 27.69 8.18
N TYR A 68 -2.46 28.88 8.64
CA TYR A 68 -3.27 29.82 7.89
C TYR A 68 -2.87 31.26 8.26
N TRP A 69 -2.66 32.08 7.25
CA TRP A 69 -2.37 33.50 7.43
C TRP A 69 -2.92 34.34 6.28
N VAL A 70 -3.35 35.53 6.60
CA VAL A 70 -3.75 36.55 5.62
C VAL A 70 -3.04 37.85 5.97
N ALA A 71 -2.29 38.36 5.00
CA ALA A 71 -1.75 39.72 5.03
C ALA A 71 -2.51 40.55 4.00
N GLU A 72 -2.89 41.79 4.35
CA GLU A 72 -3.71 42.65 3.51
C GLU A 72 -3.17 44.10 3.54
N ASN A 73 -3.04 44.68 2.37
CA ASN A 73 -2.86 46.11 2.21
C ASN A 73 -3.85 46.64 1.16
N SER A 74 -3.74 47.92 0.72
CA SER A 74 -4.64 48.54 -0.25
C SER A 74 -4.66 47.83 -1.63
N ASP A 75 -3.55 47.24 -2.03
CA ASP A 75 -3.30 46.78 -3.40
C ASP A 75 -3.21 45.27 -3.53
N LEU A 76 -2.88 44.55 -2.45
CA LEU A 76 -2.63 43.11 -2.46
C LEU A 76 -3.07 42.45 -1.16
N ILE A 77 -3.82 41.37 -1.29
CA ILE A 77 -4.14 40.46 -0.20
C ILE A 77 -3.37 39.15 -0.46
N ILE A 78 -2.57 38.72 0.51
CA ILE A 78 -1.80 37.46 0.46
C ILE A 78 -2.45 36.48 1.41
N ARG A 79 -2.89 35.35 0.90
CA ARG A 79 -3.41 34.25 1.69
C ARG A 79 -2.46 33.06 1.62
N TYR A 80 -2.00 32.61 2.77
CA TYR A 80 -1.15 31.45 2.95
C TYR A 80 -1.92 30.34 3.66
N GLU A 81 -1.83 29.12 3.15
CA GLU A 81 -2.40 27.93 3.75
C GLU A 81 -1.39 26.78 3.70
N CYS A 82 -1.09 26.20 4.85
CA CYS A 82 -0.26 25.02 4.97
C CYS A 82 -1.13 23.81 5.29
N HIS A 83 -1.03 22.80 4.44
CA HIS A 83 -1.69 21.51 4.56
C HIS A 83 -0.66 20.42 4.86
N THR A 84 -1.10 19.19 5.04
CA THR A 84 -0.20 18.07 5.36
C THR A 84 0.81 17.77 4.24
N GLU A 85 0.40 17.90 2.97
CA GLU A 85 1.22 17.54 1.82
C GLU A 85 1.59 18.71 0.92
N PHE A 86 0.95 19.86 1.10
CA PHE A 86 1.15 21.00 0.23
C PHE A 86 0.95 22.34 0.95
N ILE A 87 1.51 23.36 0.38
CA ILE A 87 1.27 24.77 0.75
C ILE A 87 0.64 25.46 -0.44
N SER A 88 -0.35 26.31 -0.17
CA SER A 88 -0.91 27.20 -1.18
C SER A 88 -0.72 28.68 -0.81
N LEU A 89 -0.45 29.45 -1.86
CA LEU A 89 -0.38 30.91 -1.83
C LEU A 89 -1.42 31.48 -2.78
N THR A 90 -2.24 32.38 -2.30
CA THR A 90 -3.21 33.09 -3.13
C THR A 90 -2.94 34.58 -3.03
N LEU A 91 -2.57 35.19 -4.15
CA LEU A 91 -2.34 36.61 -4.28
C LEU A 91 -3.59 37.22 -4.92
N ILE A 92 -4.26 38.15 -4.21
CA ILE A 92 -5.51 38.76 -4.66
C ILE A 92 -5.25 40.25 -4.79
N TYR A 93 -5.47 40.78 -6.02
CA TYR A 93 -5.32 42.19 -6.37
C TYR A 93 -6.72 42.77 -6.56
N PRO A 94 -7.23 43.58 -5.59
CA PRO A 94 -8.52 44.23 -5.71
C PRO A 94 -8.51 45.39 -6.75
N ASN A 95 -9.59 45.53 -7.47
CA ASN A 95 -9.85 46.68 -8.39
C ASN A 95 -8.80 46.92 -9.50
N LYS A 96 -8.06 45.87 -9.90
CA LYS A 96 -7.03 45.98 -10.95
C LYS A 96 -7.55 45.71 -12.37
N ILE A 97 -8.81 45.36 -12.54
CA ILE A 97 -9.43 45.22 -13.86
C ILE A 97 -10.11 46.57 -14.20
N ASP A 98 -9.70 47.18 -15.31
CA ASP A 98 -10.37 48.42 -15.76
C ASP A 98 -11.75 48.07 -16.36
N ILE A 99 -12.80 48.39 -15.59
CA ILE A 99 -14.17 48.10 -15.95
C ILE A 99 -14.71 49.15 -16.90
N LYS A 100 -14.13 50.36 -16.92
CA LYS A 100 -14.69 51.53 -17.64
C LYS A 100 -14.24 51.57 -19.10
N ASN A 101 -13.03 51.13 -19.41
CA ASN A 101 -12.39 51.30 -20.71
C ASN A 101 -12.21 49.98 -21.49
N ASN A 102 -13.26 49.25 -21.75
CA ASN A 102 -13.20 47.96 -22.45
C ASN A 102 -12.65 46.80 -21.59
N ILE A 103 -13.51 46.23 -20.78
CA ILE A 103 -13.24 45.04 -19.91
C ILE A 103 -12.56 43.92 -20.68
N LEU A 104 -12.97 43.68 -21.93
CA LEU A 104 -12.45 42.55 -22.73
C LEU A 104 -10.96 42.67 -23.05
N SER A 105 -10.40 43.86 -23.19
CA SER A 105 -8.97 44.04 -23.47
C SER A 105 -8.10 43.88 -22.22
N ASN A 106 -8.67 44.00 -21.03
CA ASN A 106 -7.95 43.98 -19.74
C ASN A 106 -8.00 42.64 -19.01
N LEU A 107 -8.83 41.69 -19.47
CA LEU A 107 -8.88 40.35 -18.89
C LEU A 107 -7.66 39.52 -19.31
N PHE A 108 -7.07 38.87 -18.35
CA PHE A 108 -5.88 38.03 -18.54
C PHE A 108 -4.72 38.76 -19.26
N ASP A 109 -4.52 40.03 -18.86
CA ASP A 109 -3.47 40.90 -19.38
C ASP A 109 -2.08 40.31 -18.96
N ILE A 110 -1.32 39.89 -19.96
CA ILE A 110 0.00 39.20 -19.75
C ILE A 110 1.00 40.20 -19.14
N ASP A 111 0.90 41.51 -19.45
CA ASP A 111 1.83 42.50 -18.91
C ASP A 111 1.74 42.59 -17.37
N PHE A 112 0.56 42.31 -16.81
CA PHE A 112 0.38 42.24 -15.35
C PHE A 112 1.23 41.18 -14.68
N LEU A 113 1.66 40.15 -15.39
CA LEU A 113 2.55 39.12 -14.82
C LEU A 113 3.87 39.69 -14.32
N ASN A 114 4.29 40.83 -14.85
CA ASN A 114 5.50 41.54 -14.42
C ASN A 114 5.34 42.19 -13.02
N GLU A 115 4.10 42.39 -12.57
CA GLU A 115 3.79 42.93 -11.23
C GLU A 115 3.87 41.81 -10.15
N LEU A 116 3.92 40.54 -10.55
CA LEU A 116 4.02 39.42 -9.60
C LEU A 116 5.41 39.34 -8.97
N PRO A 117 5.51 38.92 -7.70
CA PRO A 117 6.79 38.73 -7.03
C PRO A 117 7.48 37.44 -7.52
N LEU A 118 7.94 37.45 -8.77
CA LEU A 118 8.45 36.26 -9.48
C LEU A 118 9.60 35.56 -8.75
N ASN A 119 10.54 36.34 -8.19
CA ASN A 119 11.68 35.79 -7.46
C ASN A 119 11.25 35.06 -6.19
N PHE A 120 10.27 35.61 -5.48
CA PHE A 120 9.68 34.97 -4.30
C PHE A 120 8.98 33.67 -4.68
N LEU A 121 8.13 33.68 -5.72
CA LEU A 121 7.37 32.53 -6.17
C LEU A 121 8.26 31.39 -6.73
N LYS A 122 9.31 31.74 -7.51
CA LYS A 122 10.26 30.76 -8.09
C LYS A 122 11.10 30.06 -7.03
N ASN A 123 11.46 30.78 -5.98
CA ASN A 123 12.31 30.25 -4.89
C ASN A 123 11.50 29.73 -3.71
N PHE A 124 10.17 29.67 -3.82
CA PHE A 124 9.32 29.18 -2.76
C PHE A 124 9.61 27.69 -2.46
N PRO A 125 9.84 27.31 -1.19
CA PRO A 125 10.14 25.92 -0.82
C PRO A 125 9.03 24.95 -1.17
N GLY A 126 9.43 23.80 -1.72
CA GLY A 126 8.53 22.77 -2.21
C GLY A 126 8.54 22.63 -3.73
N GLN A 127 7.86 21.61 -4.23
CA GLN A 127 7.73 21.39 -5.66
C GLN A 127 6.45 22.06 -6.17
N HIS A 128 6.60 23.11 -6.99
CA HIS A 128 5.47 23.75 -7.64
C HIS A 128 4.69 22.76 -8.52
N PHE A 129 3.35 22.72 -8.40
CA PHE A 129 2.51 21.82 -9.20
C PHE A 129 1.26 22.46 -9.80
N LEU A 130 0.88 23.67 -9.35
CA LEU A 130 -0.30 24.36 -9.85
C LEU A 130 -0.11 25.88 -9.85
N SER A 131 -0.47 26.51 -10.96
CA SER A 131 -0.73 27.95 -11.06
C SER A 131 -2.10 28.17 -11.68
N THR A 132 -2.94 28.96 -11.03
CA THR A 132 -4.27 29.35 -11.52
C THR A 132 -4.40 30.84 -11.54
N TRP A 133 -4.85 31.40 -12.65
CA TRP A 133 -5.17 32.82 -12.81
C TRP A 133 -6.68 33.01 -12.88
N ILE A 134 -7.22 33.75 -11.91
CA ILE A 134 -8.67 33.96 -11.76
C ILE A 134 -8.94 35.43 -11.94
N GLU A 135 -9.77 35.74 -12.90
CA GLU A 135 -10.33 37.09 -13.09
C GLU A 135 -11.79 37.09 -12.62
N MET A 136 -12.14 38.06 -11.81
CA MET A 136 -13.53 38.25 -11.38
C MET A 136 -14.01 39.65 -11.76
N THR A 137 -15.11 39.71 -12.51
CA THR A 137 -15.71 40.95 -12.97
C THR A 137 -17.11 41.09 -12.45
N PRO A 138 -17.62 42.35 -12.24
CA PRO A 138 -19.03 42.59 -11.99
C PRO A 138 -19.86 42.32 -13.26
N ASN A 139 -21.16 42.11 -13.10
CA ASN A 139 -22.11 41.84 -14.20
C ASN A 139 -22.42 43.08 -15.07
N SER A 140 -21.41 43.88 -15.36
CA SER A 140 -21.62 45.10 -16.18
C SER A 140 -21.59 44.82 -17.68
N HIS A 141 -21.26 43.58 -18.10
CA HIS A 141 -21.19 43.19 -19.52
C HIS A 141 -21.74 41.78 -19.71
N ASP A 142 -22.67 41.63 -20.66
CA ASP A 142 -23.07 40.32 -21.16
C ASP A 142 -21.98 39.78 -22.11
N PHE A 143 -21.12 38.94 -21.60
CA PHE A 143 -20.15 38.25 -22.42
C PHE A 143 -20.87 37.25 -23.33
N LYS A 144 -20.73 37.41 -24.64
CA LYS A 144 -21.18 36.42 -25.61
C LYS A 144 -20.23 35.21 -25.56
N PRO A 145 -20.68 33.98 -25.90
CA PRO A 145 -19.83 32.80 -25.93
C PRO A 145 -18.53 33.04 -26.71
N ILE A 146 -18.60 33.68 -27.86
CA ILE A 146 -17.42 33.98 -28.71
C ILE A 146 -16.41 34.93 -28.06
N ASP A 147 -16.82 35.77 -27.14
CA ASP A 147 -15.93 36.67 -26.42
C ASP A 147 -15.19 35.94 -25.34
N ILE A 148 -15.81 34.93 -24.75
CA ILE A 148 -15.22 34.07 -23.73
C ILE A 148 -14.19 33.09 -24.34
N GLU A 149 -14.52 32.50 -25.50
CA GLU A 149 -13.63 31.59 -26.23
C GLU A 149 -12.27 32.21 -26.56
N LYS A 150 -12.19 33.53 -26.75
CA LYS A 150 -10.91 34.22 -26.99
C LYS A 150 -9.90 34.12 -25.83
N TYR A 151 -10.39 33.96 -24.59
CA TYR A 151 -9.54 33.87 -23.40
C TYR A 151 -9.12 32.46 -23.06
N PHE A 152 -9.81 31.45 -23.61
CA PHE A 152 -9.57 30.06 -23.32
C PHE A 152 -9.04 29.35 -24.56
N TYR A 153 -7.78 28.99 -24.56
CA TYR A 153 -7.14 28.27 -25.67
C TYR A 153 -7.81 26.91 -25.89
N HIS A 154 -8.38 26.72 -27.08
CA HIS A 154 -9.04 25.50 -27.54
C HIS A 154 -10.32 25.10 -26.76
N ASP A 155 -11.08 24.16 -27.32
CA ASP A 155 -12.34 23.61 -26.82
C ASP A 155 -12.29 22.89 -25.46
N ASN A 156 -11.27 23.15 -24.63
CA ASN A 156 -11.01 22.49 -23.35
C ASN A 156 -11.34 23.40 -22.15
N PHE A 157 -12.50 24.00 -22.16
CA PHE A 157 -13.02 24.73 -21.02
C PHE A 157 -14.48 24.37 -20.76
N ALA A 158 -14.96 24.67 -19.57
CA ALA A 158 -16.32 24.49 -19.14
C ALA A 158 -16.91 25.83 -18.69
N GLY A 159 -18.22 25.97 -18.82
CA GLY A 159 -18.94 27.15 -18.35
C GLY A 159 -20.23 26.78 -17.62
N SER A 160 -20.45 27.33 -16.45
CA SER A 160 -21.63 27.04 -15.62
C SER A 160 -22.14 28.30 -14.93
N ASN A 161 -23.44 28.35 -14.71
CA ASN A 161 -24.03 29.23 -13.71
C ASN A 161 -23.83 28.56 -12.33
N VAL A 162 -23.52 29.33 -11.31
CA VAL A 162 -23.21 28.80 -9.98
C VAL A 162 -23.78 29.65 -8.87
N ALA A 163 -23.80 29.07 -7.67
CA ALA A 163 -24.24 29.78 -6.47
C ALA A 163 -25.65 30.32 -6.54
N GLU A 164 -26.60 29.56 -7.14
CA GLU A 164 -28.00 29.93 -7.27
C GLU A 164 -28.17 31.21 -8.08
N ASP A 165 -27.71 31.20 -9.31
CA ASP A 165 -27.63 32.33 -10.24
C ASP A 165 -26.81 33.53 -9.72
N GLY A 166 -25.88 33.28 -8.80
CA GLY A 166 -25.04 34.32 -8.22
C GLY A 166 -23.88 34.75 -9.11
N ALA A 167 -23.36 33.84 -9.94
CA ALA A 167 -22.25 34.08 -10.86
C ALA A 167 -22.22 33.07 -12.02
N ASN A 168 -21.63 33.48 -13.15
CA ASN A 168 -21.17 32.56 -14.19
C ASN A 168 -19.68 32.29 -13.99
N ILE A 169 -19.26 31.05 -14.17
CA ILE A 169 -17.86 30.63 -14.11
C ILE A 169 -17.48 29.96 -15.41
N PHE A 170 -16.30 30.31 -15.92
CA PHE A 170 -15.66 29.66 -17.05
C PHE A 170 -14.28 29.23 -16.64
N MET A 171 -13.96 27.93 -16.79
CA MET A 171 -12.70 27.32 -16.29
C MET A 171 -11.98 26.60 -17.41
N SER A 172 -10.71 26.92 -17.62
CA SER A 172 -9.81 26.18 -18.51
C SER A 172 -9.21 25.00 -17.78
N PHE A 173 -9.09 23.87 -18.45
CA PHE A 173 -8.42 22.67 -17.93
C PHE A 173 -7.04 22.43 -18.56
N LYS A 174 -6.62 23.29 -19.46
CA LYS A 174 -5.29 23.30 -20.04
C LYS A 174 -4.56 24.56 -19.57
N SER A 175 -3.30 24.38 -19.14
CA SER A 175 -2.46 25.53 -18.83
C SER A 175 -1.95 26.17 -20.10
N ASP A 176 -1.88 27.50 -20.11
CA ASP A 176 -1.20 28.23 -21.17
C ASP A 176 0.30 27.93 -21.14
N VAL A 177 0.88 27.84 -22.32
CA VAL A 177 2.31 27.57 -22.51
C VAL A 177 3.12 28.86 -22.34
N THR A 178 2.86 29.62 -21.31
CA THR A 178 3.77 30.70 -20.92
C THR A 178 4.69 30.15 -19.87
N ASP A 179 6.01 30.34 -20.05
CA ASP A 179 7.13 29.87 -19.20
C ASP A 179 7.09 30.34 -17.73
N PHE A 180 5.90 30.57 -17.18
CA PHE A 180 5.73 30.96 -15.82
C PHE A 180 5.81 29.73 -14.93
N LEU A 181 6.89 29.62 -14.13
CA LEU A 181 7.15 28.51 -13.23
C LEU A 181 7.12 27.11 -13.90
N ASN A 182 7.43 27.03 -15.19
CA ASN A 182 7.44 25.80 -16.01
C ASN A 182 6.08 25.10 -16.20
N SER A 183 4.95 25.68 -15.80
CA SER A 183 3.64 25.01 -15.86
C SER A 183 2.52 25.81 -16.54
N GLY A 184 2.74 27.10 -16.81
CA GLY A 184 1.70 27.99 -17.32
C GLY A 184 0.56 28.17 -16.32
N PHE A 185 -0.41 29.02 -16.67
CA PHE A 185 -1.60 29.27 -15.86
C PHE A 185 -2.83 28.55 -16.38
N ARG A 186 -3.58 27.94 -15.47
CA ARG A 186 -4.98 27.62 -15.74
C ARG A 186 -5.81 28.91 -15.55
N ARG A 187 -6.69 29.21 -16.48
CA ARG A 187 -7.51 30.43 -16.45
C ARG A 187 -8.90 30.15 -15.92
N VAL A 188 -9.38 31.02 -15.06
CA VAL A 188 -10.76 31.01 -14.56
C VAL A 188 -11.34 32.41 -14.65
N LEU A 189 -12.46 32.55 -15.35
CA LEU A 189 -13.22 33.80 -15.40
C LEU A 189 -14.48 33.65 -14.57
N ILE A 190 -14.72 34.59 -13.66
CA ILE A 190 -15.90 34.64 -12.82
C ILE A 190 -16.64 35.93 -13.14
N GLN A 191 -17.83 35.83 -13.68
CA GLN A 191 -18.75 36.96 -13.87
C GLN A 191 -19.71 37.01 -12.68
N ASN A 192 -19.47 37.93 -11.75
CA ASN A 192 -20.29 38.08 -10.56
C ASN A 192 -21.58 38.82 -10.91
N LYS A 193 -22.73 38.16 -10.85
CA LYS A 193 -24.06 38.73 -11.11
C LYS A 193 -24.59 39.52 -9.91
N ASN A 194 -24.63 38.89 -8.73
CA ASN A 194 -25.25 39.45 -7.54
C ASN A 194 -24.67 39.00 -6.21
N LEU A 195 -23.47 38.39 -6.23
CA LEU A 195 -22.83 37.89 -5.00
C LEU A 195 -22.36 39.06 -4.14
N ARG A 196 -22.76 39.05 -2.86
CA ARG A 196 -22.22 39.95 -1.84
C ARG A 196 -20.84 39.50 -1.38
N THR A 197 -20.06 40.38 -0.77
CA THR A 197 -18.65 40.20 -0.41
C THR A 197 -18.32 38.86 0.30
N ARG A 198 -19.18 38.37 1.20
CA ARG A 198 -19.00 37.08 1.88
C ARG A 198 -19.21 35.90 0.94
N ARG A 199 -20.19 35.97 0.03
CA ARG A 199 -20.45 34.89 -0.95
C ARG A 199 -19.35 34.87 -2.02
N THR A 200 -18.85 36.03 -2.43
CA THR A 200 -17.69 36.16 -3.34
C THR A 200 -16.46 35.44 -2.79
N GLY A 201 -16.08 35.74 -1.54
CA GLY A 201 -14.92 35.07 -0.92
C GLY A 201 -15.08 33.57 -0.79
N ARG A 202 -16.29 33.09 -0.44
CA ARG A 202 -16.56 31.66 -0.41
C ARG A 202 -16.48 30.99 -1.78
N LEU A 203 -16.95 31.66 -2.81
CA LEU A 203 -16.87 31.16 -4.18
C LEU A 203 -15.41 31.04 -4.63
N LEU A 204 -14.61 32.09 -4.43
CA LEU A 204 -13.19 32.07 -4.76
C LEU A 204 -12.46 30.95 -4.03
N GLN A 205 -12.72 30.79 -2.74
CA GLN A 205 -12.12 29.70 -1.95
C GLN A 205 -12.46 28.32 -2.52
N ARG A 206 -13.73 28.07 -2.87
CA ARG A 206 -14.15 26.78 -3.46
C ARG A 206 -13.46 26.50 -4.79
N ILE A 207 -13.24 27.55 -5.60
CA ILE A 207 -12.56 27.40 -6.89
C ILE A 207 -11.08 27.06 -6.70
N VAL A 208 -10.34 27.79 -5.86
CA VAL A 208 -8.92 27.48 -5.62
C VAL A 208 -8.73 26.10 -4.98
N GLU A 209 -9.62 25.69 -4.09
CA GLU A 209 -9.63 24.36 -3.52
C GLU A 209 -9.95 23.30 -4.59
N LEU A 210 -10.92 23.52 -5.44
CA LEU A 210 -11.27 22.63 -6.56
C LEU A 210 -10.09 22.44 -7.50
N GLU A 211 -9.45 23.54 -7.93
CA GLU A 211 -8.28 23.51 -8.80
C GLU A 211 -7.11 22.72 -8.16
N THR A 212 -6.85 22.95 -6.88
CA THR A 212 -5.78 22.26 -6.14
C THR A 212 -6.06 20.77 -6.00
N TYR A 213 -7.26 20.41 -5.55
CA TYR A 213 -7.61 19.00 -5.29
C TYR A 213 -7.73 18.18 -6.58
N GLN A 214 -8.09 18.78 -7.71
CA GLN A 214 -8.06 18.09 -9.01
C GLN A 214 -6.66 17.58 -9.34
N VAL A 215 -5.63 18.41 -9.20
CA VAL A 215 -4.26 18.03 -9.52
C VAL A 215 -3.74 17.01 -8.50
N LEU A 216 -3.99 17.23 -7.20
CA LEU A 216 -3.59 16.29 -6.14
C LEU A 216 -4.21 14.91 -6.31
N SER A 217 -5.46 14.84 -6.78
CA SER A 217 -6.13 13.57 -7.06
C SER A 217 -5.54 12.80 -8.23
N LEU A 218 -4.75 13.44 -9.10
CA LEU A 218 -4.08 12.79 -10.23
C LEU A 218 -2.67 12.31 -9.92
N LEU A 219 -2.08 12.69 -8.78
CA LEU A 219 -0.68 12.37 -8.45
C LEU A 219 -0.42 10.86 -8.31
N GLY A 220 -1.42 10.03 -8.03
CA GLY A 220 -1.28 8.58 -8.01
C GLY A 220 -1.22 7.93 -9.39
N LEU A 221 -1.72 8.60 -10.44
CA LEU A 221 -1.81 8.02 -11.78
C LEU A 221 -0.46 7.67 -12.43
N PRO A 222 0.60 8.50 -12.32
CA PRO A 222 1.93 8.17 -12.83
C PRO A 222 2.52 6.90 -12.18
N GLU A 223 2.35 6.74 -10.86
CA GLU A 223 2.80 5.53 -10.13
C GLU A 223 2.06 4.29 -10.62
N VAL A 224 0.73 4.37 -10.75
CA VAL A 224 -0.09 3.28 -11.27
C VAL A 224 0.34 2.87 -12.67
N ARG A 225 0.62 3.85 -13.55
CA ARG A 225 1.10 3.55 -14.92
C ARG A 225 2.44 2.84 -14.91
N LYS A 226 3.35 3.25 -14.03
CA LYS A 226 4.68 2.65 -13.87
C LYS A 226 4.57 1.20 -13.36
N GLU A 227 3.75 0.94 -12.37
CA GLU A 227 3.67 -0.36 -11.67
C GLU A 227 2.68 -1.36 -12.32
N THR A 228 1.85 -0.93 -13.26
CA THR A 228 0.83 -1.80 -13.89
C THR A 228 1.44 -3.02 -14.62
N SER A 229 2.59 -2.84 -15.29
CA SER A 229 3.28 -3.95 -15.97
C SER A 229 3.85 -4.94 -14.97
N ASN A 230 4.48 -4.45 -13.90
CA ASN A 230 5.05 -5.25 -12.82
C ASN A 230 3.96 -6.08 -12.13
N LEU A 231 2.82 -5.46 -11.81
CA LEU A 231 1.68 -6.14 -11.23
C LEU A 231 1.15 -7.27 -12.12
N SER A 232 1.07 -7.03 -13.44
CA SER A 232 0.61 -8.04 -14.41
C SER A 232 1.58 -9.22 -14.55
N GLU A 233 2.88 -8.97 -14.42
CA GLU A 233 3.90 -10.03 -14.39
C GLU A 233 3.77 -10.89 -13.13
N LEU A 234 3.59 -10.26 -11.96
CA LEU A 234 3.38 -10.97 -10.69
C LEU A 234 2.10 -11.83 -10.70
N GLU A 235 1.01 -11.32 -11.30
CA GLU A 235 -0.23 -12.09 -11.49
C GLU A 235 0.00 -13.38 -12.33
N LYS A 236 0.80 -13.29 -13.40
CA LYS A 236 1.18 -14.45 -14.22
C LYS A 236 2.02 -15.44 -13.40
N LYS A 237 3.04 -14.97 -12.70
CA LYS A 237 3.91 -15.82 -11.85
C LYS A 237 3.10 -16.60 -10.80
N ILE A 238 2.20 -15.94 -10.06
CA ILE A 238 1.34 -16.65 -9.09
C ILE A 238 0.48 -17.71 -9.80
N THR A 239 -0.05 -17.40 -10.96
CA THR A 239 -0.88 -18.34 -11.73
C THR A 239 -0.07 -19.55 -12.17
N GLU A 240 1.16 -19.37 -12.61
CA GLU A 240 2.08 -20.44 -13.02
C GLU A 240 2.48 -21.32 -11.85
N ILE A 241 2.86 -20.73 -10.73
CA ILE A 241 3.19 -21.43 -9.48
C ILE A 241 2.00 -22.27 -9.02
N THR A 242 0.80 -21.69 -8.96
CA THR A 242 -0.41 -22.41 -8.54
C THR A 242 -0.76 -23.58 -9.47
N LYS A 243 -0.57 -23.41 -10.79
CA LYS A 243 -0.74 -24.51 -11.77
C LYS A 243 0.29 -25.60 -11.57
N SER A 244 1.57 -25.28 -11.35
CA SER A 244 2.64 -26.24 -11.07
C SER A 244 2.32 -27.07 -9.83
N VAL A 245 1.97 -26.41 -8.73
CA VAL A 245 1.61 -27.07 -7.47
C VAL A 245 0.41 -28.01 -7.64
N SER A 246 -0.65 -27.54 -8.34
CA SER A 246 -1.84 -28.34 -8.60
C SER A 246 -1.56 -29.56 -9.48
N LYS A 247 -0.72 -29.39 -10.52
CA LYS A 247 -0.28 -30.51 -11.39
C LYS A 247 0.52 -31.54 -10.60
N ASN A 248 1.47 -31.09 -9.78
CA ASN A 248 2.29 -31.95 -8.96
C ASN A 248 1.47 -32.70 -7.89
N ALA A 249 0.49 -32.04 -7.28
CA ALA A 249 -0.45 -32.67 -6.35
C ALA A 249 -1.27 -33.79 -7.02
N LYS A 250 -1.79 -33.56 -8.24
CA LYS A 250 -2.51 -34.60 -9.01
C LYS A 250 -1.62 -35.79 -9.37
N LEU A 251 -0.40 -35.55 -9.81
CA LEU A 251 0.56 -36.61 -10.14
C LEU A 251 0.89 -37.48 -8.93
N ASN A 252 1.00 -36.89 -7.73
CA ASN A 252 1.22 -37.63 -6.48
C ASN A 252 0.03 -38.54 -6.10
N LEU A 253 -1.19 -38.15 -6.46
CA LEU A 253 -2.39 -38.97 -6.22
C LEU A 253 -2.48 -40.18 -7.17
N ILE A 254 -2.02 -39.99 -8.43
CA ILE A 254 -2.14 -41.02 -9.48
C ILE A 254 -0.93 -41.97 -9.48
N ASN A 255 0.28 -41.44 -9.32
CA ASN A 255 1.51 -42.21 -9.32
C ASN A 255 2.09 -42.27 -7.91
N LYS A 256 2.16 -43.49 -7.34
CA LYS A 256 3.00 -43.79 -6.18
C LYS A 256 4.51 -43.71 -6.53
N SER A 257 4.89 -42.74 -7.37
CA SER A 257 6.24 -42.64 -7.89
C SER A 257 7.23 -42.21 -6.79
N LYS A 258 8.37 -42.83 -6.77
CA LYS A 258 9.46 -42.60 -5.80
C LYS A 258 10.10 -41.21 -5.90
N GLN A 259 9.80 -40.43 -6.93
CA GLN A 259 10.29 -39.06 -7.11
C GLN A 259 9.19 -38.07 -6.72
N SER A 260 9.23 -37.65 -5.47
CA SER A 260 8.35 -36.58 -4.98
C SER A 260 8.83 -35.22 -5.50
N PRO A 261 7.93 -34.35 -6.02
CA PRO A 261 8.30 -33.03 -6.50
C PRO A 261 8.91 -32.18 -5.38
N ASN A 262 9.95 -31.43 -5.70
CA ASN A 262 10.56 -30.52 -4.75
C ASN A 262 9.81 -29.17 -4.78
N TYR A 263 9.02 -28.88 -3.77
CA TYR A 263 8.26 -27.62 -3.64
C TYR A 263 9.12 -26.43 -3.12
N GLN A 264 10.42 -26.65 -2.88
CA GLN A 264 11.30 -25.58 -2.37
C GLN A 264 11.50 -24.48 -3.39
N SER A 265 11.54 -24.81 -4.68
CA SER A 265 11.64 -23.82 -5.77
C SER A 265 10.39 -22.95 -5.86
N GLU A 266 9.21 -23.59 -5.80
CA GLU A 266 7.94 -22.87 -5.80
C GLU A 266 7.79 -21.97 -4.57
N LEU A 267 8.23 -22.42 -3.39
CA LEU A 267 8.22 -21.61 -2.17
C LEU A 267 9.14 -20.40 -2.31
N ASN A 268 10.34 -20.56 -2.84
CA ASN A 268 11.28 -19.46 -3.03
C ASN A 268 10.76 -18.44 -4.03
N GLN A 269 10.17 -18.90 -5.16
CA GLN A 269 9.56 -18.02 -6.14
C GLN A 269 8.36 -17.26 -5.57
N LEU A 270 7.55 -17.94 -4.76
CA LEU A 270 6.38 -17.33 -4.12
C LEU A 270 6.80 -16.29 -3.08
N SER A 271 7.82 -16.59 -2.28
CA SER A 271 8.39 -15.61 -1.33
C SER A 271 8.89 -14.35 -2.02
N TYR A 272 9.55 -14.50 -3.17
CA TYR A 272 9.95 -13.36 -4.00
C TYR A 272 8.74 -12.55 -4.49
N VAL A 273 7.70 -13.23 -4.98
CA VAL A 273 6.47 -12.56 -5.45
C VAL A 273 5.77 -11.82 -4.32
N VAL A 274 5.65 -12.43 -3.14
CA VAL A 274 5.05 -11.79 -1.94
C VAL A 274 5.85 -10.55 -1.55
N ALA A 275 7.18 -10.63 -1.50
CA ALA A 275 8.03 -9.49 -1.20
C ALA A 275 7.88 -8.34 -2.21
N LYS A 276 7.75 -8.65 -3.50
CA LYS A 276 7.51 -7.63 -4.55
C LYS A 276 6.11 -7.00 -4.47
N ILE A 277 5.10 -7.77 -4.14
CA ILE A 277 3.74 -7.24 -3.90
C ILE A 277 3.77 -6.26 -2.73
N GLU A 278 4.45 -6.61 -1.63
CA GLU A 278 4.57 -5.76 -0.45
C GLU A 278 5.38 -4.48 -0.74
N GLU A 279 6.45 -4.57 -1.53
CA GLU A 279 7.22 -3.42 -2.00
C GLU A 279 6.34 -2.42 -2.77
N ILE A 280 5.53 -2.92 -3.75
CA ILE A 280 4.60 -2.08 -4.52
C ILE A 280 3.51 -1.51 -3.60
N ALA A 281 2.96 -2.32 -2.70
CA ALA A 281 1.92 -1.88 -1.77
C ALA A 281 2.44 -0.77 -0.84
N SER A 282 3.60 -0.97 -0.23
CA SER A 282 4.23 0.00 0.68
C SER A 282 4.55 1.32 0.00
N SER A 283 5.05 1.28 -1.24
CA SER A 283 5.40 2.50 -1.98
C SER A 283 4.18 3.27 -2.51
N SER A 284 3.10 2.58 -2.89
CA SER A 284 1.96 3.20 -3.58
C SER A 284 0.75 3.48 -2.69
N ASN A 285 0.56 2.76 -1.59
CA ASN A 285 -0.67 2.80 -0.78
C ASN A 285 -1.00 4.21 -0.26
N TYR A 286 0.01 4.93 0.26
CA TYR A 286 -0.17 6.30 0.73
C TYR A 286 -0.70 7.21 -0.38
N ARG A 287 -0.08 7.17 -1.56
CA ARG A 287 -0.44 8.03 -2.69
C ARG A 287 -1.81 7.66 -3.29
N LEU A 288 -2.15 6.39 -3.36
CA LEU A 288 -3.45 5.92 -3.84
C LEU A 288 -4.58 6.30 -2.87
N SER A 289 -4.35 6.19 -1.57
CA SER A 289 -5.29 6.62 -0.53
C SER A 289 -5.51 8.13 -0.57
N ALA A 290 -4.44 8.92 -0.72
CA ALA A 290 -4.50 10.37 -0.88
C ALA A 290 -5.26 10.77 -2.16
N THR A 291 -5.00 10.08 -3.30
CA THR A 291 -5.73 10.27 -4.56
C THR A 291 -7.24 10.12 -4.37
N SER A 292 -7.67 9.05 -3.70
CA SER A 292 -9.10 8.82 -3.40
C SER A 292 -9.69 9.89 -2.47
N ALA A 293 -8.93 10.30 -1.44
CA ALA A 293 -9.37 11.34 -0.51
C ALA A 293 -9.54 12.69 -1.20
N TYR A 294 -8.57 13.13 -2.01
CA TYR A 294 -8.67 14.39 -2.76
C TYR A 294 -9.77 14.36 -3.81
N TYR A 295 -10.00 13.22 -4.47
CA TYR A 295 -11.11 13.11 -5.41
C TYR A 295 -12.48 13.29 -4.73
N LYS A 296 -12.67 12.75 -3.53
CA LYS A 296 -13.90 13.01 -2.75
C LYS A 296 -14.08 14.49 -2.42
N LEU A 297 -12.98 15.22 -2.14
CA LEU A 297 -13.03 16.66 -1.96
C LEU A 297 -13.40 17.38 -3.25
N VAL A 298 -12.88 16.94 -4.42
CA VAL A 298 -13.31 17.49 -5.73
C VAL A 298 -14.82 17.31 -5.91
N GLU A 299 -15.35 16.09 -5.72
CA GLU A 299 -16.78 15.84 -5.83
C GLU A 299 -17.62 16.74 -4.91
N GLN A 300 -17.13 16.92 -3.66
CA GLN A 300 -17.81 17.80 -2.70
C GLN A 300 -17.77 19.26 -3.16
N ARG A 301 -16.62 19.77 -3.64
CA ARG A 301 -16.50 21.15 -4.10
C ARG A 301 -17.34 21.43 -5.35
N VAL A 302 -17.42 20.48 -6.28
CA VAL A 302 -18.32 20.57 -7.44
C VAL A 302 -19.79 20.66 -7.00
N LYS A 303 -20.23 19.83 -6.05
CA LYS A 303 -21.58 19.91 -5.48
C LYS A 303 -21.83 21.24 -4.78
N ASP A 304 -20.85 21.76 -4.05
CA ASP A 304 -20.94 23.03 -3.34
C ASP A 304 -21.04 24.23 -4.28
N LEU A 305 -20.59 24.12 -5.54
CA LEU A 305 -20.77 25.15 -6.55
C LEU A 305 -22.24 25.30 -6.96
N ARG A 306 -23.07 24.27 -6.84
CA ARG A 306 -24.49 24.25 -7.27
C ARG A 306 -24.62 24.71 -8.71
N GLU A 307 -23.96 23.93 -9.59
CA GLU A 307 -23.88 24.26 -11.01
C GLU A 307 -25.21 24.07 -11.72
N GLU A 308 -25.55 25.07 -12.54
CA GLU A 308 -26.62 25.03 -13.54
C GLU A 308 -26.00 25.22 -14.93
N ARG A 309 -26.59 24.56 -15.92
CA ARG A 309 -26.06 24.58 -17.28
C ARG A 309 -26.28 25.95 -17.93
N LEU A 310 -25.22 26.49 -18.53
CA LEU A 310 -25.30 27.59 -19.46
C LEU A 310 -25.51 27.05 -20.88
N GLU A 311 -26.33 27.72 -21.68
CA GLU A 311 -26.51 27.38 -23.09
C GLU A 311 -25.14 27.38 -23.81
N SER A 312 -24.92 26.39 -24.65
CA SER A 312 -23.68 26.17 -25.43
C SER A 312 -22.44 25.71 -24.66
N PHE A 313 -22.49 25.58 -23.32
CA PHE A 313 -21.35 25.17 -22.54
C PHE A 313 -21.61 23.84 -21.80
N GLN A 314 -20.57 23.02 -21.66
CA GLN A 314 -20.57 21.90 -20.73
C GLN A 314 -20.30 22.40 -19.29
N THR A 315 -20.90 21.77 -18.29
CA THR A 315 -20.63 22.13 -16.91
C THR A 315 -19.26 21.59 -16.47
N ASN A 316 -18.68 22.16 -15.39
CA ASN A 316 -17.45 21.64 -14.80
C ASN A 316 -17.63 20.18 -14.33
N ASN A 317 -18.80 19.87 -13.76
CA ASN A 317 -19.13 18.50 -13.37
C ASN A 317 -19.12 17.52 -14.55
N GLU A 318 -19.73 17.88 -15.69
CA GLU A 318 -19.74 17.07 -16.91
C GLU A 318 -18.31 16.86 -17.46
N PHE A 319 -17.49 17.91 -17.45
CA PHE A 319 -16.11 17.85 -17.91
C PHE A 319 -15.28 16.93 -17.00
N LEU A 320 -15.33 17.12 -15.70
CA LEU A 320 -14.57 16.34 -14.73
C LEU A 320 -15.00 14.87 -14.71
N SER A 321 -16.30 14.60 -14.82
CA SER A 321 -16.82 13.23 -14.90
C SER A 321 -16.28 12.49 -16.12
N ARG A 322 -16.07 13.16 -17.24
CA ARG A 322 -15.53 12.55 -18.46
C ARG A 322 -14.00 12.41 -18.45
N ARG A 323 -13.27 13.30 -17.80
CA ARG A 323 -11.80 13.38 -17.89
C ARG A 323 -11.09 12.92 -16.64
N LEU A 324 -11.53 13.34 -15.46
CA LEU A 324 -10.89 13.03 -14.19
C LEU A 324 -11.34 11.66 -13.66
N GLN A 325 -12.62 11.37 -13.65
CA GLN A 325 -13.16 10.14 -13.09
C GLN A 325 -12.55 8.84 -13.68
N PRO A 326 -12.31 8.72 -15.01
CA PRO A 326 -11.65 7.51 -15.54
C PRO A 326 -10.23 7.31 -15.00
N ALA A 327 -9.47 8.39 -14.78
CA ALA A 327 -8.13 8.33 -14.19
C ALA A 327 -8.19 7.82 -12.74
N ILE A 328 -9.13 8.32 -11.94
CA ILE A 328 -9.36 7.87 -10.57
C ILE A 328 -9.77 6.40 -10.53
N ARG A 329 -10.71 5.97 -11.38
CA ARG A 329 -11.12 4.57 -11.51
C ARG A 329 -9.95 3.65 -11.85
N THR A 330 -8.99 4.13 -12.65
CA THR A 330 -7.75 3.38 -12.95
C THR A 330 -6.92 3.16 -11.69
N CYS A 331 -6.75 4.20 -10.87
CA CYS A 331 -6.04 4.10 -9.58
C CYS A 331 -6.76 3.14 -8.61
N GLU A 332 -8.08 3.23 -8.50
CA GLU A 332 -8.87 2.34 -7.66
C GLU A 332 -8.84 0.88 -8.15
N ALA A 333 -8.89 0.67 -9.46
CA ALA A 333 -8.79 -0.67 -10.04
C ALA A 333 -7.42 -1.29 -9.76
N PHE A 334 -6.34 -0.50 -9.85
CA PHE A 334 -5.00 -0.94 -9.50
C PHE A 334 -4.90 -1.33 -8.01
N SER A 335 -5.41 -0.50 -7.10
CA SER A 335 -5.44 -0.81 -5.66
C SER A 335 -6.16 -2.12 -5.38
N ARG A 336 -7.37 -2.31 -5.93
CA ARG A 336 -8.13 -3.57 -5.80
C ARG A 336 -7.41 -4.78 -6.39
N ARG A 337 -6.72 -4.62 -7.53
CA ARG A 337 -5.91 -5.71 -8.13
C ARG A 337 -4.75 -6.09 -7.22
N LEU A 338 -4.06 -5.11 -6.67
CA LEU A 338 -2.93 -5.32 -5.74
C LEU A 338 -3.38 -6.07 -4.48
N GLU A 339 -4.46 -5.65 -3.85
CA GLU A 339 -5.07 -6.32 -2.69
C GLU A 339 -5.49 -7.77 -3.02
N THR A 340 -6.17 -7.95 -4.16
CA THR A 340 -6.58 -9.28 -4.63
C THR A 340 -5.38 -10.18 -4.87
N LEU A 341 -4.31 -9.63 -5.44
CA LEU A 341 -3.08 -10.36 -5.70
C LEU A 341 -2.37 -10.76 -4.41
N ALA A 342 -2.32 -9.88 -3.41
CA ALA A 342 -1.77 -10.17 -2.08
C ALA A 342 -2.50 -11.35 -1.41
N VAL A 343 -3.85 -11.34 -1.45
CA VAL A 343 -4.66 -12.44 -0.92
C VAL A 343 -4.42 -13.75 -1.69
N ARG A 344 -4.30 -13.69 -3.02
CA ARG A 344 -3.99 -14.87 -3.85
C ARG A 344 -2.60 -15.42 -3.54
N ALA A 345 -1.61 -14.56 -3.37
CA ALA A 345 -0.24 -14.93 -3.00
C ALA A 345 -0.22 -15.65 -1.65
N GLN A 346 -0.92 -15.10 -0.65
CA GLN A 346 -1.03 -15.71 0.68
C GLN A 346 -1.69 -17.10 0.64
N ARG A 347 -2.75 -17.26 -0.16
CA ARG A 347 -3.39 -18.57 -0.36
C ARG A 347 -2.47 -19.57 -1.04
N ALA A 348 -1.69 -19.13 -2.04
CA ALA A 348 -0.72 -19.97 -2.72
C ALA A 348 0.42 -20.39 -1.77
N ASP A 349 0.91 -19.47 -0.92
CA ASP A 349 1.92 -19.76 0.12
C ASP A 349 1.43 -20.84 1.08
N ASN A 350 0.23 -20.68 1.62
CA ASN A 350 -0.38 -21.67 2.53
C ASN A 350 -0.54 -23.04 1.83
N LEU A 351 -0.93 -23.06 0.56
CA LEU A 351 -1.06 -24.30 -0.21
C LEU A 351 0.30 -25.02 -0.35
N VAL A 352 1.36 -24.28 -0.71
CA VAL A 352 2.71 -24.84 -0.86
C VAL A 352 3.22 -25.37 0.47
N ARG A 353 3.07 -24.62 1.55
CA ARG A 353 3.45 -25.04 2.91
C ARG A 353 2.74 -26.34 3.33
N THR A 354 1.43 -26.41 3.11
CA THR A 354 0.65 -27.63 3.41
C THR A 354 1.18 -28.83 2.62
N GLN A 355 1.55 -28.65 1.35
CA GLN A 355 2.14 -29.74 0.56
C GLN A 355 3.51 -30.18 1.09
N ILE A 356 4.32 -29.26 1.56
CA ILE A 356 5.61 -29.55 2.19
C ILE A 356 5.40 -30.32 3.50
N GLU A 357 4.48 -29.88 4.35
CA GLU A 357 4.15 -30.54 5.62
C GLU A 357 3.64 -31.96 5.42
N MET A 358 2.71 -32.18 4.48
CA MET A 358 2.23 -33.51 4.11
C MET A 358 3.39 -34.42 3.66
N ARG A 359 4.32 -33.89 2.88
CA ARG A 359 5.49 -34.61 2.43
C ARG A 359 6.40 -35.02 3.61
N ILE A 360 6.67 -34.13 4.53
CA ILE A 360 7.46 -34.41 5.74
C ILE A 360 6.78 -35.52 6.57
N GLN A 361 5.46 -35.47 6.71
CA GLN A 361 4.71 -36.52 7.43
C GLN A 361 4.82 -37.88 6.76
N ILE A 362 4.71 -37.94 5.42
CA ILE A 362 4.90 -39.18 4.66
C ILE A 362 6.33 -39.71 4.83
N GLN A 363 7.34 -38.86 4.73
CA GLN A 363 8.73 -39.25 4.95
C GLN A 363 8.96 -39.79 6.37
N ASN A 364 8.43 -39.15 7.39
CA ASN A 364 8.50 -39.58 8.77
C ASN A 364 7.82 -40.95 8.97
N LYS A 365 6.64 -41.15 8.37
CA LYS A 365 5.97 -42.46 8.40
C LYS A 365 6.84 -43.55 7.79
N ASN A 366 7.38 -43.33 6.58
CA ASN A 366 8.24 -44.29 5.90
C ASN A 366 9.51 -44.59 6.72
N LEU A 367 10.10 -43.58 7.36
CA LEU A 367 11.24 -43.75 8.25
C LEU A 367 10.88 -44.61 9.45
N LEU A 368 9.76 -44.35 10.12
CA LEU A 368 9.27 -45.13 11.25
C LEU A 368 8.98 -46.60 10.85
N GLU A 369 8.38 -46.81 9.67
CA GLU A 369 8.16 -48.15 9.14
C GLU A 369 9.48 -48.89 8.91
N SER A 370 10.50 -48.25 8.32
CA SER A 370 11.82 -48.81 8.11
C SER A 370 12.55 -49.12 9.43
N MET A 371 12.43 -48.25 10.42
CA MET A 371 12.98 -48.47 11.77
C MET A 371 12.29 -49.65 12.44
N ASN A 372 10.99 -49.82 12.34
CA ASN A 372 10.23 -50.93 12.88
C ASN A 372 10.63 -52.25 12.22
N LEU A 373 10.83 -52.25 10.89
CA LEU A 373 11.35 -53.44 10.18
C LEU A 373 12.77 -53.84 10.66
N ARG A 374 13.66 -52.86 10.82
CA ARG A 374 15.02 -53.10 11.35
C ARG A 374 14.99 -53.62 12.78
N ALA A 375 14.14 -53.02 13.64
CA ALA A 375 14.00 -53.48 15.03
C ALA A 375 13.50 -54.94 15.10
N ARG A 376 12.49 -55.28 14.24
CA ARG A 376 12.03 -56.71 14.15
C ARG A 376 13.09 -57.64 13.65
N ALA A 377 13.90 -57.24 12.65
CA ALA A 377 15.02 -58.05 12.17
C ALA A 377 16.08 -58.23 13.25
N GLN A 378 16.38 -57.17 14.00
CA GLN A 378 17.32 -57.22 15.13
C GLN A 378 16.85 -58.20 16.25
N LEU A 379 15.54 -58.13 16.59
CA LEU A 379 14.97 -59.08 17.56
C LEU A 379 15.06 -60.54 17.09
N ARG A 380 14.76 -60.82 15.81
CA ARG A 380 14.90 -62.18 15.23
C ARG A 380 16.36 -62.66 15.26
N LEU A 381 17.31 -61.77 14.92
CA LEU A 381 18.74 -62.12 15.01
C LEU A 381 19.12 -62.41 16.44
N GLN A 382 18.69 -61.66 17.42
CA GLN A 382 18.94 -61.88 18.83
C GLN A 382 18.36 -63.22 19.31
N GLU A 383 17.11 -63.56 18.88
CA GLU A 383 16.48 -64.85 19.19
C GLU A 383 17.26 -66.01 18.58
N THR A 384 17.80 -65.87 17.38
CA THR A 384 18.65 -66.90 16.72
C THR A 384 19.97 -67.12 17.47
N VAL A 385 20.67 -65.99 17.81
CA VAL A 385 21.91 -66.02 18.57
C VAL A 385 21.70 -66.65 19.95
N GLU A 386 20.60 -66.35 20.60
CA GLU A 386 20.26 -66.95 21.91
C GLU A 386 20.00 -68.46 21.83
N SER A 387 19.29 -68.91 20.79
CA SER A 387 19.03 -70.31 20.56
C SER A 387 20.35 -71.08 20.35
N LEU A 388 21.27 -70.52 19.55
CA LEU A 388 22.62 -71.09 19.36
C LEU A 388 23.43 -71.11 20.68
N SER A 389 23.33 -70.04 21.48
CA SER A 389 24.02 -69.98 22.79
C SER A 389 23.54 -71.06 23.77
N ILE A 390 22.22 -71.35 23.79
CA ILE A 390 21.67 -72.44 24.63
C ILE A 390 22.28 -73.78 24.24
N ILE A 391 22.38 -74.08 22.94
CA ILE A 391 22.99 -75.31 22.43
C ILE A 391 24.49 -75.38 22.82
N ALA A 392 25.24 -74.28 22.62
CA ALA A 392 26.64 -74.20 22.95
C ALA A 392 26.91 -74.43 24.46
N ILE A 393 26.11 -73.69 25.29
CA ILE A 393 26.21 -73.84 26.76
C ILE A 393 25.88 -75.27 27.18
N THR A 394 24.83 -75.85 26.61
CA THR A 394 24.48 -77.28 26.89
C THR A 394 25.61 -78.23 26.55
N TYR A 395 26.23 -78.02 25.38
CA TYR A 395 27.39 -78.83 24.96
C TYR A 395 28.56 -78.73 25.93
N TYR A 396 28.89 -77.49 26.38
CA TYR A 396 30.00 -77.35 27.38
C TYR A 396 29.66 -77.92 28.75
N VAL A 397 28.40 -77.74 29.22
CA VAL A 397 27.98 -78.31 30.51
C VAL A 397 28.01 -79.84 30.48
N VAL A 398 27.54 -80.46 29.38
CA VAL A 398 27.64 -81.93 29.20
C VAL A 398 29.08 -82.39 29.13
N GLY A 399 29.96 -81.63 28.44
CA GLY A 399 31.42 -81.98 28.39
C GLY A 399 32.09 -81.92 29.78
N LEU A 400 31.76 -80.85 30.56
CA LEU A 400 32.25 -80.75 31.95
C LEU A 400 31.74 -81.88 32.84
N LEU A 401 30.48 -82.26 32.72
CA LEU A 401 29.93 -83.41 33.43
C LEU A 401 30.61 -84.70 33.04
N GLY A 402 30.93 -84.92 31.77
CA GLY A 402 31.66 -86.05 31.27
C GLY A 402 33.06 -86.19 31.89
N THR A 403 33.76 -85.04 32.09
CA THR A 403 35.08 -85.04 32.77
C THR A 403 34.98 -85.29 34.29
N LEU A 404 33.93 -84.80 34.95
CA LEU A 404 33.68 -85.04 36.38
C LEU A 404 33.28 -86.49 36.69
N VAL A 405 32.63 -87.16 35.76
CA VAL A 405 32.20 -88.56 35.89
C VAL A 405 33.31 -89.53 35.53
N ASN A 406 34.41 -89.08 34.90
CA ASN A 406 35.56 -89.95 34.54
C ASN A 406 36.17 -90.75 35.68
N PRO A 407 36.33 -90.23 36.89
CA PRO A 407 36.94 -91.03 38.00
C PRO A 407 35.97 -92.02 38.65
N ILE A 408 34.71 -92.11 38.28
CA ILE A 408 33.69 -93.01 38.82
C ILE A 408 33.71 -94.30 38.02
N ASN A 409 33.98 -95.44 38.70
CA ASN A 409 33.93 -96.77 38.11
C ASN A 409 32.46 -97.18 37.89
N PHE A 410 32.09 -97.39 36.62
CA PHE A 410 30.73 -97.81 36.21
C PHE A 410 30.63 -99.34 35.99
N ASP A 411 31.69 -100.07 36.30
CA ASP A 411 31.72 -101.53 36.03
C ASP A 411 30.68 -102.34 36.84
N ASP A 412 30.22 -101.80 37.98
CA ASP A 412 29.14 -102.41 38.79
C ASP A 412 27.75 -101.86 38.60
N MET A 413 27.56 -100.92 37.64
CA MET A 413 26.26 -100.33 37.39
C MET A 413 25.54 -100.88 36.14
N VAL A 414 24.22 -100.91 36.17
CA VAL A 414 23.32 -101.43 35.08
C VAL A 414 23.43 -100.68 33.78
N PHE A 415 24.07 -99.49 33.78
CA PHE A 415 24.12 -98.56 32.60
C PHE A 415 25.59 -98.18 32.37
N SER A 416 25.93 -98.15 31.05
CA SER A 416 27.27 -97.68 30.69
C SER A 416 27.32 -96.13 30.81
N LYS A 417 28.54 -95.57 31.04
CA LYS A 417 28.80 -94.13 31.14
C LYS A 417 28.21 -93.33 29.98
N GLU A 418 28.22 -93.82 28.74
CA GLU A 418 27.72 -93.22 27.53
C GLU A 418 26.19 -93.08 27.57
N VAL A 419 25.48 -94.10 28.07
CA VAL A 419 24.03 -94.10 28.26
C VAL A 419 23.60 -93.08 29.32
N PHE A 420 24.36 -92.98 30.43
CA PHE A 420 24.13 -91.97 31.48
C PHE A 420 24.26 -90.56 30.94
N LEU A 421 25.35 -90.26 30.19
CA LEU A 421 25.54 -88.92 29.58
C LEU A 421 24.47 -88.65 28.55
N ALA A 422 24.03 -89.62 27.74
CA ALA A 422 22.98 -89.47 26.79
C ALA A 422 21.61 -89.05 27.43
N PHE A 423 21.30 -89.59 28.60
CA PHE A 423 20.14 -89.20 29.40
C PHE A 423 20.26 -87.80 30.05
N CYS A 424 21.48 -87.36 30.37
CA CYS A 424 21.74 -86.05 30.94
C CYS A 424 21.55 -84.92 29.91
N VAL A 425 21.80 -85.12 28.59
CA VAL A 425 21.69 -84.08 27.55
C VAL A 425 20.36 -83.43 27.53
N PRO A 426 19.18 -84.09 27.38
CA PRO A 426 17.88 -83.41 27.33
C PRO A 426 17.54 -82.70 28.65
N ILE A 427 17.94 -83.24 29.81
CA ILE A 427 17.69 -82.64 31.11
C ILE A 427 18.46 -81.32 31.24
N ILE A 428 19.72 -81.30 30.87
CA ILE A 428 20.58 -80.11 30.89
C ILE A 428 20.07 -79.09 29.91
N LEU A 429 19.64 -79.49 28.70
CA LEU A 429 19.10 -78.59 27.69
C LEU A 429 17.86 -77.88 28.24
N VAL A 430 16.93 -78.61 28.85
CA VAL A 430 15.72 -78.01 29.45
C VAL A 430 16.11 -77.09 30.62
N LEU A 431 17.08 -77.45 31.43
CA LEU A 431 17.54 -76.66 32.58
C LEU A 431 18.20 -75.34 32.10
N VAL A 432 19.09 -75.42 31.11
CA VAL A 432 19.74 -74.24 30.51
C VAL A 432 18.68 -73.34 29.82
N TRP A 433 17.71 -73.91 29.09
CA TRP A 433 16.63 -73.22 28.52
C TRP A 433 15.77 -72.50 29.58
N PHE A 434 15.48 -73.15 30.68
CA PHE A 434 14.67 -72.56 31.75
C PHE A 434 15.41 -71.42 32.47
N ILE A 435 16.73 -71.59 32.73
CA ILE A 435 17.57 -70.52 33.28
C ILE A 435 17.68 -69.36 32.36
N ALA A 436 17.90 -69.58 31.04
CA ALA A 436 17.91 -68.53 30.05
C ALA A 436 16.54 -67.75 30.00
N LYS A 437 15.42 -68.49 30.12
CA LYS A 437 14.08 -67.88 30.18
C LYS A 437 13.86 -67.04 31.45
N LEU A 438 14.38 -67.49 32.62
CA LEU A 438 14.28 -66.71 33.87
C LEU A 438 15.14 -65.47 33.83
N VAL A 439 16.32 -65.49 33.30
CA VAL A 439 17.23 -64.36 33.12
C VAL A 439 16.58 -63.35 32.18
N ARG A 440 15.99 -63.82 31.07
CA ARG A 440 15.24 -62.96 30.12
C ARG A 440 14.05 -62.24 30.77
N LYS A 441 13.33 -62.95 31.70
CA LYS A 441 12.23 -62.38 32.44
C LYS A 441 12.67 -61.27 33.40
N LYS A 442 13.87 -61.33 33.93
CA LYS A 442 14.44 -60.30 34.83
C LYS A 442 15.06 -59.12 34.10
N ILE A 443 15.48 -59.25 32.85
CA ILE A 443 16.08 -58.19 32.03
C ILE A 443 14.99 -57.41 31.26
N LYS A 444 13.75 -57.96 31.10
CA LYS A 444 12.59 -57.27 30.52
C LYS A 444 11.87 -56.42 31.58
N ILE A 445 12.58 -55.55 32.28
CA ILE A 445 12.01 -54.40 33.02
C ILE A 445 12.34 -53.13 32.30
#